data_d48fae3f167c68edb39ff790506d0649
#
_entry.id   d48fae3f167c68edb39ff790506d0649
#
_cell.length_a   1.000
_cell.length_b   1.000
_cell.length_c   1.000
_cell.angle_alpha   90.00
_cell.angle_beta   90.00
_cell.angle_gamma   90.00
#
_symmetry.space_group_name_H-M   'P 1'
#
loop_
_entity.id
_entity.type
_entity.pdbx_description
1 polymer ?
#
loop_
_entity_poly.entity_id
_entity_poly.type
_entity_poly.pdbx_seq_one_letter_code
_entity_poly.pdbx_strand_id
1 'polypeptide(L)'
;MKKILIIEDEKILAEMYREKLEMEGFKVSLAFDAKEGIEVAKKEKPDLILLDILLPAENGVSFLKKQKEDKEISEIPVIAFSNYDDPRTKKEAIELGAKEYLIKTNYTPSEIIEKIKKYLK
;
A
#
# COMPACT_ATOMS: atom_id res chain seq x y z
N MET A 1 16.01 -6.83 7.95
CA MET A 1 15.30 -6.83 6.66
C MET A 1 13.98 -6.07 6.81
N LYS A 2 13.78 -5.06 5.98
CA LYS A 2 12.53 -4.28 6.02
C LYS A 2 11.37 -5.08 5.45
N LYS A 3 10.19 -4.89 6.04
CA LYS A 3 8.97 -5.60 5.64
C LYS A 3 8.01 -4.66 4.92
N ILE A 4 7.42 -5.13 3.84
CA ILE A 4 6.44 -4.37 3.07
C ILE A 4 5.18 -5.22 2.95
N LEU A 5 4.02 -4.58 3.15
CA LEU A 5 2.73 -5.20 2.88
C LEU A 5 2.16 -4.57 1.61
N ILE A 6 1.75 -5.40 0.67
CA ILE A 6 1.07 -4.96 -0.54
C ILE A 6 -0.38 -5.36 -0.43
N ILE A 7 -1.29 -4.39 -0.55
CA ILE A 7 -2.74 -4.63 -0.56
C ILE A 7 -3.22 -4.36 -1.98
N GLU A 8 -3.49 -5.42 -2.73
CA GLU A 8 -3.82 -5.35 -4.15
C GLU A 8 -4.63 -6.59 -4.53
N ASP A 9 -5.81 -6.40 -5.12
CA ASP A 9 -6.68 -7.52 -5.46
C ASP A 9 -6.28 -8.25 -6.75
N GLU A 10 -5.55 -7.60 -7.64
CA GLU A 10 -5.06 -8.26 -8.84
C GLU A 10 -3.83 -9.09 -8.50
N LYS A 11 -4.03 -10.40 -8.43
CA LYS A 11 -3.02 -11.34 -7.96
C LYS A 11 -1.72 -11.28 -8.77
N ILE A 12 -1.83 -11.21 -10.09
CA ILE A 12 -0.65 -11.17 -10.96
C ILE A 12 0.16 -9.91 -10.69
N LEU A 13 -0.52 -8.77 -10.54
CA LEU A 13 0.16 -7.50 -10.26
C LEU A 13 0.81 -7.52 -8.88
N ALA A 14 0.11 -8.04 -7.86
CA ALA A 14 0.64 -8.15 -6.51
C ALA A 14 1.91 -9.01 -6.49
N GLU A 15 1.88 -10.14 -7.18
CA GLU A 15 3.04 -11.04 -7.26
C GLU A 15 4.22 -10.41 -7.98
N MET A 16 3.94 -9.64 -9.03
CA MET A 16 4.99 -8.95 -9.77
C MET A 16 5.72 -7.95 -8.86
N TYR A 17 4.98 -7.16 -8.11
CA TYR A 17 5.59 -6.22 -7.16
C TYR A 17 6.33 -6.94 -6.06
N ARG A 18 5.78 -8.05 -5.57
CA ARG A 18 6.46 -8.85 -4.53
C ARG A 18 7.82 -9.34 -5.03
N GLU A 19 7.85 -9.93 -6.23
CA GLU A 19 9.11 -10.42 -6.79
C GLU A 19 10.16 -9.31 -6.90
N LYS A 20 9.76 -8.16 -7.43
CA LYS A 20 10.69 -7.04 -7.62
C LYS A 20 11.21 -6.51 -6.29
N LEU A 21 10.34 -6.41 -5.30
CA LEU A 21 10.75 -5.93 -3.97
C LEU A 21 11.61 -6.94 -3.24
N GLU A 22 11.33 -8.23 -3.38
CA GLU A 22 12.16 -9.26 -2.79
C GLU A 22 13.56 -9.28 -3.40
N MET A 23 13.65 -9.00 -4.70
CA MET A 23 14.96 -8.86 -5.35
C MET A 23 15.77 -7.68 -4.79
N GLU A 24 15.10 -6.68 -4.24
CA GLU A 24 15.76 -5.54 -3.59
C GLU A 24 16.06 -5.78 -2.12
N GLY A 25 15.76 -6.98 -1.61
CA GLY A 25 16.08 -7.35 -0.24
C GLY A 25 14.97 -7.14 0.79
N PHE A 26 13.74 -6.85 0.34
CA PHE A 26 12.62 -6.66 1.25
C PHE A 26 11.89 -7.98 1.50
N LYS A 27 11.27 -8.09 2.67
CA LYS A 27 10.35 -9.19 2.96
C LYS A 27 8.96 -8.68 2.66
N VAL A 28 8.20 -9.40 1.85
CA VAL A 28 6.91 -8.92 1.34
C VAL A 28 5.77 -9.84 1.73
N SER A 29 4.69 -9.25 2.25
CA SER A 29 3.43 -9.94 2.50
C SER A 29 2.38 -9.37 1.57
N LEU A 30 1.40 -10.18 1.20
CA LEU A 30 0.31 -9.79 0.32
C LEU A 30 -1.01 -9.86 1.04
N ALA A 31 -1.92 -8.94 0.72
CA ALA A 31 -3.32 -9.01 1.11
C ALA A 31 -4.15 -8.61 -0.10
N PHE A 32 -5.31 -9.23 -0.28
CA PHE A 32 -6.09 -9.06 -1.51
C PHE A 32 -7.35 -8.22 -1.31
N ASP A 33 -7.63 -7.78 -0.09
CA ASP A 33 -8.70 -6.84 0.21
C ASP A 33 -8.36 -6.06 1.48
N ALA A 34 -9.21 -5.07 1.80
CA ALA A 34 -8.94 -4.18 2.94
C ALA A 34 -8.97 -4.92 4.28
N LYS A 35 -9.91 -5.84 4.45
CA LYS A 35 -10.03 -6.59 5.69
C LYS A 35 -8.79 -7.44 5.95
N GLU A 36 -8.36 -8.19 4.94
CA GLU A 36 -7.14 -8.98 5.04
C GLU A 36 -5.93 -8.09 5.28
N GLY A 37 -5.93 -6.90 4.64
CA GLY A 37 -4.86 -5.92 4.83
C GLY A 37 -4.69 -5.50 6.28
N ILE A 38 -5.79 -5.24 6.97
CA ILE A 38 -5.74 -4.89 8.40
C ILE A 38 -5.18 -6.06 9.21
N GLU A 39 -5.67 -7.27 8.94
CA GLU A 39 -5.23 -8.48 9.66
C GLU A 39 -3.73 -8.73 9.48
N VAL A 40 -3.26 -8.65 8.24
CA VAL A 40 -1.85 -8.88 7.94
C VAL A 40 -0.98 -7.77 8.52
N ALA A 41 -1.43 -6.51 8.44
CA ALA A 41 -0.68 -5.39 9.01
C ALA A 41 -0.49 -5.56 10.51
N LYS A 42 -1.52 -6.00 11.22
CA LYS A 42 -1.42 -6.21 12.66
C LYS A 42 -0.51 -7.38 13.01
N LYS A 43 -0.53 -8.42 12.19
CA LYS A 43 0.28 -9.62 12.41
C LYS A 43 1.75 -9.38 12.06
N GLU A 44 2.01 -8.82 10.88
CA GLU A 44 3.37 -8.69 10.34
C GLU A 44 4.08 -7.41 10.74
N LYS A 45 3.33 -6.38 11.13
CA LYS A 45 3.89 -5.06 11.49
C LYS A 45 4.87 -4.55 10.42
N PRO A 46 4.41 -4.37 9.18
CA PRO A 46 5.31 -3.95 8.11
C PRO A 46 5.87 -2.55 8.34
N ASP A 47 6.98 -2.27 7.68
CA ASP A 47 7.60 -0.96 7.74
C ASP A 47 6.95 0.02 6.76
N LEU A 48 6.23 -0.50 5.77
CA LEU A 48 5.53 0.30 4.77
C LEU A 48 4.40 -0.53 4.15
N ILE A 49 3.31 0.14 3.79
CA ILE A 49 2.18 -0.48 3.10
C ILE A 49 2.03 0.17 1.72
N LEU A 50 1.96 -0.66 0.68
CA LEU A 50 1.61 -0.22 -0.67
C LEU A 50 0.15 -0.60 -0.86
N LEU A 51 -0.73 0.39 -1.00
CA LEU A 51 -2.18 0.21 -0.95
C LEU A 51 -2.85 0.59 -2.26
N ASP A 52 -3.52 -0.38 -2.90
CA ASP A 52 -4.39 -0.07 -4.03
C ASP A 52 -5.69 0.53 -3.47
N ILE A 53 -6.13 1.61 -4.07
CA ILE A 53 -7.36 2.30 -3.62
C ILE A 53 -8.62 1.60 -4.13
N LEU A 54 -8.59 1.04 -5.35
CA LEU A 54 -9.75 0.36 -5.91
C LEU A 54 -9.76 -1.12 -5.54
N LEU A 55 -10.24 -1.41 -4.33
CA LEU A 55 -10.32 -2.77 -3.81
C LEU A 55 -11.77 -3.27 -3.82
N PRO A 56 -11.99 -4.61 -3.90
CA PRO A 56 -13.34 -5.15 -3.81
C PRO A 56 -13.91 -4.96 -2.40
N ALA A 57 -15.23 -4.89 -2.31
CA ALA A 57 -16.02 -4.75 -1.08
C ALA A 57 -15.79 -3.41 -0.35
N GLU A 58 -14.56 -3.12 0.04
CA GLU A 58 -14.19 -1.84 0.66
C GLU A 58 -13.01 -1.26 -0.11
N ASN A 59 -13.04 0.05 -0.40
CA ASN A 59 -11.92 0.67 -1.09
C ASN A 59 -10.78 1.00 -0.12
N GLY A 60 -9.64 1.45 -0.69
CA GLY A 60 -8.46 1.76 0.11
C GLY A 60 -8.65 2.92 1.08
N VAL A 61 -9.59 3.83 0.79
CA VAL A 61 -9.90 4.92 1.71
C VAL A 61 -10.48 4.35 3.02
N SER A 62 -11.32 3.33 2.91
CA SER A 62 -11.86 2.63 4.08
C SER A 62 -10.74 1.98 4.89
N PHE A 63 -9.77 1.36 4.22
CA PHE A 63 -8.60 0.82 4.90
C PHE A 63 -7.86 1.90 5.69
N LEU A 64 -7.62 3.06 5.06
CA LEU A 64 -6.90 4.17 5.72
C LEU A 64 -7.64 4.67 6.95
N LYS A 65 -8.97 4.74 6.90
CA LYS A 65 -9.76 5.13 8.06
C LYS A 65 -9.57 4.15 9.22
N LYS A 66 -9.65 2.87 8.94
CA LYS A 66 -9.48 1.82 9.95
C LYS A 66 -8.06 1.80 10.50
N GLN A 67 -7.07 1.98 9.64
CA GLN A 67 -5.68 2.02 10.05
C GLN A 67 -5.43 3.17 11.02
N LYS A 68 -5.97 4.34 10.72
CA LYS A 68 -5.78 5.53 11.54
C LYS A 68 -6.34 5.35 12.94
N GLU A 69 -7.42 4.59 13.07
CA GLU A 69 -8.06 4.33 14.36
C GLU A 69 -7.41 3.21 15.17
N ASP A 70 -6.51 2.46 14.56
CA ASP A 70 -5.87 1.30 15.19
C ASP A 70 -4.45 1.67 15.61
N LYS A 71 -4.23 1.80 16.91
CA LYS A 71 -2.93 2.23 17.47
C LYS A 71 -1.77 1.31 17.09
N GLU A 72 -2.03 0.04 16.84
CA GLU A 72 -0.98 -0.91 16.49
C GLU A 72 -0.36 -0.64 15.12
N ILE A 73 -1.14 -0.04 14.21
CA ILE A 73 -0.70 0.12 12.82
C ILE A 73 -0.83 1.56 12.30
N SER A 74 -1.32 2.49 13.12
CA SER A 74 -1.60 3.87 12.66
C SER A 74 -0.36 4.64 12.19
N GLU A 75 0.82 4.26 12.67
CA GLU A 75 2.06 4.98 12.32
C GLU A 75 2.78 4.38 11.10
N ILE A 76 2.31 3.26 10.56
CA ILE A 76 2.95 2.64 9.41
C ILE A 76 2.71 3.53 8.17
N PRO A 77 3.78 3.96 7.47
CA PRO A 77 3.60 4.79 6.28
C PRO A 77 2.90 4.02 5.16
N VAL A 78 1.98 4.69 4.48
CA VAL A 78 1.22 4.11 3.37
C VAL A 78 1.46 4.92 2.12
N ILE A 79 1.79 4.23 1.03
CA ILE A 79 1.82 4.80 -0.31
C ILE A 79 0.60 4.24 -1.04
N ALA A 80 -0.35 5.10 -1.38
CA ALA A 80 -1.52 4.69 -2.15
C ALA A 80 -1.19 4.71 -3.64
N PHE A 81 -1.70 3.73 -4.37
CA PHE A 81 -1.55 3.73 -5.82
C PHE A 81 -2.84 3.23 -6.47
N SER A 82 -3.14 3.72 -7.67
CA SER A 82 -4.41 3.43 -8.30
C SER A 82 -4.38 3.80 -9.78
N ASN A 83 -5.22 3.14 -10.58
CA ASN A 83 -5.49 3.60 -11.94
C ASN A 83 -6.50 4.74 -11.94
N TYR A 84 -7.04 5.09 -10.77
CA TYR A 84 -8.12 6.06 -10.65
C TYR A 84 -7.59 7.45 -10.29
N ASP A 85 -7.63 8.35 -11.27
CA ASP A 85 -7.16 9.73 -11.08
C ASP A 85 -8.34 10.63 -10.73
N ASP A 86 -8.72 10.60 -9.46
CA ASP A 86 -9.81 11.43 -8.94
C ASP A 86 -9.26 12.36 -7.86
N PRO A 87 -9.28 13.68 -8.08
CA PRO A 87 -8.74 14.63 -7.11
C PRO A 87 -9.37 14.53 -5.72
N ARG A 88 -10.65 14.18 -5.63
CA ARG A 88 -11.31 14.03 -4.33
C ARG A 88 -10.80 12.82 -3.57
N THR A 89 -10.63 11.70 -4.26
CA THR A 89 -10.09 10.48 -3.66
C THR A 89 -8.65 10.69 -3.22
N LYS A 90 -7.86 11.35 -4.06
CA LYS A 90 -6.48 11.69 -3.73
C LYS A 90 -6.41 12.55 -2.47
N LYS A 91 -7.21 13.60 -2.42
CA LYS A 91 -7.25 14.51 -1.27
C LYS A 91 -7.63 13.76 0.01
N GLU A 92 -8.67 12.93 -0.07
CA GLU A 92 -9.13 12.16 1.06
C GLU A 92 -8.06 11.19 1.56
N ALA A 93 -7.38 10.50 0.65
CA ALA A 93 -6.32 9.55 1.03
C ALA A 93 -5.17 10.27 1.73
N ILE A 94 -4.75 11.41 1.21
CA ILE A 94 -3.68 12.20 1.82
C ILE A 94 -4.09 12.73 3.20
N GLU A 95 -5.33 13.21 3.33
CA GLU A 95 -5.84 13.69 4.62
C GLU A 95 -5.89 12.58 5.66
N LEU A 96 -6.12 11.34 5.23
CA LEU A 96 -6.15 10.19 6.10
C LEU A 96 -4.76 9.61 6.39
N GLY A 97 -3.72 10.25 5.88
CA GLY A 97 -2.35 9.92 6.24
C GLY A 97 -1.52 9.21 5.19
N ALA A 98 -2.05 8.96 3.99
CA ALA A 98 -1.23 8.41 2.91
C ALA A 98 -0.11 9.39 2.59
N LYS A 99 1.10 8.88 2.46
CA LYS A 99 2.27 9.72 2.18
C LYS A 99 2.29 10.19 0.72
N GLU A 100 1.81 9.35 -0.18
CA GLU A 100 1.68 9.68 -1.60
C GLU A 100 0.50 8.96 -2.19
N TYR A 101 -0.02 9.51 -3.29
CA TYR A 101 -1.07 8.88 -4.07
C TYR A 101 -0.56 8.85 -5.51
N LEU A 102 -0.19 7.67 -5.98
CA LEU A 102 0.42 7.49 -7.30
C LEU A 102 -0.59 6.92 -8.29
N ILE A 103 -0.60 7.48 -9.50
CA ILE A 103 -1.44 6.93 -10.57
C ILE A 103 -0.61 5.87 -11.28
N LYS A 104 -1.08 4.62 -11.28
CA LYS A 104 -0.34 3.46 -11.80
C LYS A 104 0.18 3.66 -13.23
N THR A 105 -0.61 4.31 -14.08
CA THR A 105 -0.23 4.52 -15.48
C THR A 105 0.85 5.59 -15.66
N ASN A 106 1.13 6.41 -14.63
CA ASN A 106 2.13 7.46 -14.70
C ASN A 106 3.52 7.00 -14.24
N TYR A 107 3.62 5.79 -13.72
CA TYR A 107 4.86 5.29 -13.14
C TYR A 107 5.11 3.85 -13.60
N THR A 108 6.36 3.54 -13.90
CA THR A 108 6.76 2.15 -14.10
C THR A 108 6.86 1.46 -12.74
N PRO A 109 6.79 0.13 -12.69
CA PRO A 109 7.02 -0.57 -11.44
C PRO A 109 8.35 -0.20 -10.76
N SER A 110 9.40 -0.03 -11.56
CA SER A 110 10.71 0.37 -11.01
C SER A 110 10.65 1.74 -10.35
N GLU A 111 9.91 2.68 -10.93
CA GLU A 111 9.76 4.02 -10.34
C GLU A 111 9.00 3.97 -9.01
N ILE A 112 7.96 3.12 -8.92
CA ILE A 112 7.21 2.94 -7.68
C ILE A 112 8.11 2.35 -6.60
N ILE A 113 8.94 1.36 -6.98
CA ILE A 113 9.88 0.73 -6.05
C ILE A 113 10.91 1.75 -5.54
N GLU A 114 11.40 2.63 -6.41
CA GLU A 114 12.34 3.67 -5.98
C GLU A 114 11.69 4.61 -4.95
N LYS A 115 10.42 4.95 -5.13
CA LYS A 115 9.71 5.77 -4.15
C LYS A 115 9.57 5.05 -2.81
N ILE A 116 9.26 3.76 -2.85
CA ILE A 116 9.17 2.94 -1.64
C ILE A 116 10.51 2.97 -0.89
N LYS A 117 11.61 2.79 -1.61
CA LYS A 117 12.95 2.77 -1.02
C LYS A 117 13.28 4.08 -0.30
N LYS A 118 12.81 5.21 -0.81
CA LYS A 118 13.03 6.50 -0.17
C LYS A 118 12.43 6.58 1.23
N TYR A 119 11.30 5.95 1.45
CA TYR A 119 10.63 5.95 2.76
C TYR A 119 11.24 4.95 3.73
N LEU A 120 12.06 4.03 3.24
CA LEU A 120 12.62 2.95 4.07
C LEU A 120 14.12 3.06 4.31
N LYS A 121 14.66 4.20 4.03
CA LYS A 121 16.09 4.45 4.31
C LYS A 121 16.38 4.55 5.78
#